data_30f5908d79b159bad04a65e237ecb449
#
_entry.id   30f5908d79b159bad04a65e237ecb449
#
_cell.length_a   1.000
_cell.length_b   1.000
_cell.length_c   1.000
_cell.angle_alpha   90.00
_cell.angle_beta   90.00
_cell.angle_gamma   90.00
#
_symmetry.space_group_name_H-M   'P 1'
#
loop_
_entity.id
_entity.type
_entity.pdbx_description
1 polymer ?
#
loop_
_entity_poly.entity_id
_entity_poly.type
_entity_poly.pdbx_seq_one_letter_code
_entity_poly.pdbx_strand_id
1 'polypeptide(L)'
;DGRTVQYINTLIDKLFDKVISEKPDYFIITGDLTFNGEKVSHLELANKMKILLDNGIQPLVIPGNHDMCMSKSARDYIPGSSKVVSDIKYDEFPTIYADYGYSGAIRKDQEQSHSYIYQTKNNEWLFMLDTSLSKYNYEEGFNQTSGYFENIEWLESNLKYAYENNIKCYMFSHHNLFLHNPKFTYYYQIRNYEQILELYNKYNVNIHFSGHMHIQDIKEENGIYDICTGSLLDYGNRYGIFQTNENGMKYESKTIDFKMENGEMYSKHSYDLFTRDSTKLTNKLNIEDENQKKIAIPS
;
A
#
# COMPACT_ATOMS: atom_id res chain seq x y z
N ASP A 1 -14.75 -13.35 -0.22
CA ASP A 1 -13.98 -12.51 0.69
C ASP A 1 -14.29 -11.01 0.56
N GLY A 2 -15.39 -10.66 -0.12
CA GLY A 2 -15.88 -9.27 -0.25
C GLY A 2 -15.13 -8.39 -1.26
N ARG A 3 -14.09 -8.91 -1.90
CA ARG A 3 -13.31 -8.17 -2.88
C ARG A 3 -13.91 -8.26 -4.28
N THR A 4 -13.79 -7.16 -5.02
CA THR A 4 -14.36 -7.01 -6.36
C THR A 4 -13.31 -7.18 -7.45
N VAL A 5 -12.52 -8.26 -7.38
CA VAL A 5 -11.37 -8.54 -8.26
C VAL A 5 -11.72 -8.45 -9.75
N GLN A 6 -12.93 -8.87 -10.15
CA GLN A 6 -13.39 -8.81 -11.55
C GLN A 6 -13.48 -7.37 -12.11
N TYR A 7 -13.50 -6.36 -11.25
CA TYR A 7 -13.57 -4.95 -11.65
C TYR A 7 -12.23 -4.22 -11.52
N ILE A 8 -11.12 -4.90 -11.20
CA ILE A 8 -9.85 -4.26 -10.89
C ILE A 8 -9.37 -3.36 -12.04
N ASN A 9 -9.46 -3.80 -13.28
CA ASN A 9 -9.05 -3.01 -14.42
C ASN A 9 -9.88 -1.73 -14.55
N THR A 10 -11.20 -1.83 -14.40
CA THR A 10 -12.09 -0.65 -14.43
C THR A 10 -11.80 0.29 -13.26
N LEU A 11 -11.55 -0.23 -12.07
CA LEU A 11 -11.21 0.57 -10.88
C LEU A 11 -9.91 1.34 -11.07
N ILE A 12 -8.87 0.68 -11.58
CA ILE A 12 -7.57 1.30 -11.88
C ILE A 12 -7.75 2.41 -12.92
N ASP A 13 -8.48 2.15 -14.00
CA ASP A 13 -8.71 3.13 -15.06
C ASP A 13 -9.48 4.35 -14.51
N LYS A 14 -10.52 4.13 -13.69
CA LYS A 14 -11.25 5.20 -13.01
C LYS A 14 -10.42 5.97 -12.00
N LEU A 15 -9.54 5.28 -11.26
CA LEU A 15 -8.60 5.93 -10.36
C LEU A 15 -7.63 6.82 -11.15
N PHE A 16 -7.05 6.31 -12.24
CA PHE A 16 -6.12 7.10 -13.07
C PHE A 16 -6.80 8.30 -13.72
N ASP A 17 -8.05 8.16 -14.21
CA ASP A 17 -8.85 9.30 -14.70
C ASP A 17 -8.96 10.40 -13.61
N LYS A 18 -9.22 10.00 -12.35
CA LYS A 18 -9.31 10.94 -11.22
C LYS A 18 -7.95 11.57 -10.91
N VAL A 19 -6.91 10.77 -10.80
CA VAL A 19 -5.55 11.24 -10.52
C VAL A 19 -5.09 12.24 -11.59
N ILE A 20 -5.32 11.95 -12.87
CA ILE A 20 -4.99 12.86 -13.99
C ILE A 20 -5.78 14.16 -13.88
N SER A 21 -7.06 14.10 -13.48
CA SER A 21 -7.88 15.31 -13.31
C SER A 21 -7.44 16.18 -12.13
N GLU A 22 -6.92 15.58 -11.06
CA GLU A 22 -6.45 16.26 -9.85
C GLU A 22 -5.02 16.77 -9.96
N LYS A 23 -4.23 16.22 -10.90
CA LYS A 23 -2.86 16.62 -11.24
C LYS A 23 -1.92 16.70 -10.03
N PRO A 24 -1.77 15.65 -9.22
CA PRO A 24 -0.76 15.63 -8.18
C PRO A 24 0.65 15.57 -8.80
N ASP A 25 1.67 15.97 -8.06
CA ASP A 25 3.06 15.77 -8.49
C ASP A 25 3.46 14.29 -8.46
N TYR A 26 2.94 13.54 -7.47
CA TYR A 26 3.30 12.14 -7.22
C TYR A 26 2.05 11.30 -7.03
N PHE A 27 2.11 10.04 -7.50
CA PHE A 27 1.13 9.01 -7.24
C PHE A 27 1.82 7.83 -6.55
N ILE A 28 1.51 7.58 -5.27
CA ILE A 28 2.24 6.62 -4.44
C ILE A 28 1.38 5.39 -4.18
N ILE A 29 1.95 4.20 -4.42
CA ILE A 29 1.32 2.91 -4.10
C ILE A 29 2.15 2.22 -3.03
N THR A 30 1.54 2.01 -1.87
CA THR A 30 2.18 1.43 -0.68
C THR A 30 2.12 -0.10 -0.64
N GLY A 31 2.37 -0.75 -1.78
CA GLY A 31 2.47 -2.20 -1.88
C GLY A 31 1.17 -2.93 -2.20
N ASP A 32 1.26 -4.27 -2.29
CA ASP A 32 0.20 -5.18 -2.74
C ASP A 32 -0.37 -4.78 -4.11
N LEU A 33 0.55 -4.57 -5.07
CA LEU A 33 0.25 -4.20 -6.45
C LEU A 33 -0.41 -5.34 -7.22
N THR A 34 -0.24 -6.57 -6.72
CA THR A 34 -0.80 -7.79 -7.30
C THR A 34 -1.45 -8.66 -6.23
N PHE A 35 -2.15 -9.72 -6.64
CA PHE A 35 -2.83 -10.61 -5.70
C PHE A 35 -1.88 -11.64 -5.09
N ASN A 36 -0.99 -12.23 -5.90
CA ASN A 36 0.01 -13.20 -5.47
C ASN A 36 1.29 -13.13 -6.33
N GLY A 37 1.77 -11.96 -6.65
CA GLY A 37 3.02 -11.76 -7.38
C GLY A 37 2.97 -12.19 -8.85
N GLU A 38 1.79 -12.30 -9.46
CA GLU A 38 1.62 -12.72 -10.83
C GLU A 38 2.38 -11.78 -11.79
N LYS A 39 3.34 -12.33 -12.53
CA LYS A 39 4.18 -11.55 -13.44
C LYS A 39 3.38 -10.80 -14.49
N VAL A 40 2.33 -11.40 -15.02
CA VAL A 40 1.44 -10.76 -15.99
C VAL A 40 0.75 -9.54 -15.41
N SER A 41 0.28 -9.61 -14.15
CA SER A 41 -0.38 -8.51 -13.46
C SER A 41 0.57 -7.34 -13.18
N HIS A 42 1.81 -7.63 -12.77
CA HIS A 42 2.85 -6.61 -12.62
C HIS A 42 3.14 -5.88 -13.94
N LEU A 43 3.32 -6.62 -15.02
CA LEU A 43 3.61 -6.04 -16.34
C LEU A 43 2.42 -5.20 -16.86
N GLU A 44 1.20 -5.66 -16.64
CA GLU A 44 -0.01 -4.92 -17.02
C GLU A 44 -0.14 -3.63 -16.23
N LEU A 45 0.02 -3.67 -14.89
CA LEU A 45 -0.02 -2.47 -14.04
C LEU A 45 1.08 -1.48 -14.42
N ALA A 46 2.32 -1.94 -14.58
CA ALA A 46 3.43 -1.10 -15.02
C ALA A 46 3.13 -0.42 -16.37
N ASN A 47 2.53 -1.17 -17.32
CA ASN A 47 2.13 -0.59 -18.59
C ASN A 47 1.00 0.43 -18.45
N LYS A 48 -0.02 0.18 -17.60
CA LYS A 48 -1.10 1.14 -17.32
C LYS A 48 -0.59 2.43 -16.70
N MET A 49 0.38 2.38 -15.78
CA MET A 49 0.94 3.55 -15.11
C MET A 49 1.67 4.53 -16.04
N LYS A 50 2.04 4.14 -17.26
CA LYS A 50 2.67 5.04 -18.25
C LYS A 50 1.82 6.28 -18.52
N ILE A 51 0.49 6.14 -18.51
CA ILE A 51 -0.41 7.27 -18.71
C ILE A 51 -0.22 8.37 -17.66
N LEU A 52 0.19 8.03 -16.44
CA LEU A 52 0.46 9.01 -15.39
C LEU A 52 1.73 9.80 -15.72
N LEU A 53 2.81 9.12 -16.15
CA LEU A 53 4.03 9.78 -16.61
C LEU A 53 3.77 10.70 -17.80
N ASP A 54 2.98 10.25 -18.76
CA ASP A 54 2.60 11.04 -19.95
C ASP A 54 1.81 12.32 -19.58
N ASN A 55 1.16 12.32 -18.41
CA ASN A 55 0.45 13.48 -17.84
C ASN A 55 1.28 14.26 -16.80
N GLY A 56 2.59 13.98 -16.69
CA GLY A 56 3.51 14.70 -15.79
C GLY A 56 3.38 14.34 -14.32
N ILE A 57 2.74 13.22 -14.00
CA ILE A 57 2.57 12.68 -12.64
C ILE A 57 3.60 11.56 -12.45
N GLN A 58 4.43 11.65 -11.42
CA GLN A 58 5.42 10.62 -11.12
C GLN A 58 4.84 9.53 -10.22
N PRO A 59 4.62 8.29 -10.72
CA PRO A 59 4.29 7.17 -9.85
C PRO A 59 5.51 6.73 -9.04
N LEU A 60 5.29 6.36 -7.78
CA LEU A 60 6.28 5.76 -6.89
C LEU A 60 5.68 4.51 -6.25
N VAL A 61 6.40 3.41 -6.26
CA VAL A 61 5.90 2.14 -5.73
C VAL A 61 6.88 1.50 -4.76
N ILE A 62 6.36 0.78 -3.78
CA ILE A 62 7.10 -0.16 -2.93
C ILE A 62 6.40 -1.52 -2.98
N PRO A 63 7.09 -2.63 -2.67
CA PRO A 63 6.42 -3.91 -2.60
C PRO A 63 5.58 -4.05 -1.32
N GLY A 64 4.49 -4.81 -1.43
CA GLY A 64 3.77 -5.40 -0.32
C GLY A 64 4.11 -6.89 -0.16
N ASN A 65 3.51 -7.54 0.83
CA ASN A 65 3.78 -8.95 1.11
C ASN A 65 3.19 -9.92 0.04
N HIS A 66 2.34 -9.44 -0.85
CA HIS A 66 1.76 -10.21 -1.94
C HIS A 66 2.48 -10.07 -3.29
N ASP A 67 3.54 -9.25 -3.39
CA ASP A 67 4.04 -8.80 -4.69
C ASP A 67 5.11 -9.65 -5.32
N MET A 68 5.84 -10.49 -4.59
CA MET A 68 6.91 -11.29 -5.19
C MET A 68 7.17 -12.60 -4.44
N CYS A 69 7.88 -13.52 -5.12
CA CYS A 69 8.29 -14.82 -4.59
C CYS A 69 7.12 -15.72 -4.16
N MET A 70 6.01 -15.63 -4.88
CA MET A 70 4.73 -16.29 -4.58
C MET A 70 4.48 -17.52 -5.48
N SER A 71 5.52 -18.23 -5.90
CA SER A 71 5.47 -19.29 -6.93
C SER A 71 4.41 -20.38 -6.73
N LYS A 72 4.00 -20.63 -5.48
CA LYS A 72 2.95 -21.61 -5.16
C LYS A 72 1.55 -21.00 -5.21
N SER A 73 1.42 -19.68 -5.14
CA SER A 73 0.16 -18.95 -5.00
C SER A 73 -0.21 -18.15 -6.25
N ALA A 74 0.77 -17.80 -7.10
CA ALA A 74 0.54 -17.06 -8.34
C ALA A 74 -0.36 -17.85 -9.30
N ARG A 75 -1.53 -17.29 -9.62
CA ARG A 75 -2.56 -17.98 -10.41
C ARG A 75 -3.29 -17.03 -11.35
N ASP A 76 -3.61 -17.57 -12.53
CA ASP A 76 -4.63 -17.02 -13.41
C ASP A 76 -5.99 -17.63 -13.05
N TYR A 77 -6.97 -16.80 -12.75
CA TYR A 77 -8.31 -17.18 -12.32
C TYR A 77 -9.28 -17.06 -13.51
N ILE A 78 -9.75 -18.20 -13.99
CA ILE A 78 -10.76 -18.31 -15.03
C ILE A 78 -12.08 -18.84 -14.42
N PRO A 79 -13.27 -18.58 -15.01
CA PRO A 79 -14.53 -19.09 -14.48
C PRO A 79 -14.51 -20.58 -14.20
N GLY A 80 -14.68 -20.95 -12.91
CA GLY A 80 -14.72 -22.34 -12.45
C GLY A 80 -13.36 -23.05 -12.31
N SER A 81 -12.23 -22.36 -12.54
CA SER A 81 -10.89 -22.97 -12.46
C SER A 81 -9.81 -21.94 -12.11
N SER A 82 -8.59 -22.43 -11.86
CA SER A 82 -7.39 -21.59 -11.81
C SER A 82 -6.17 -22.32 -12.36
N LYS A 83 -5.26 -21.59 -12.96
CA LYS A 83 -4.02 -22.12 -13.54
C LYS A 83 -2.82 -21.44 -12.84
N VAL A 84 -1.81 -22.24 -12.48
CA VAL A 84 -0.54 -21.68 -11.97
C VAL A 84 0.13 -20.87 -13.09
N VAL A 85 0.60 -19.68 -12.76
CA VAL A 85 1.34 -18.80 -13.65
C VAL A 85 2.67 -18.39 -13.03
N SER A 86 3.54 -17.76 -13.81
CA SER A 86 4.80 -17.26 -13.30
C SER A 86 4.58 -16.10 -12.34
N ASP A 87 5.25 -16.16 -11.19
CA ASP A 87 5.45 -15.02 -10.29
C ASP A 87 6.70 -14.23 -10.71
N ILE A 88 6.88 -13.03 -10.13
CA ILE A 88 8.14 -12.30 -10.22
C ILE A 88 9.09 -12.70 -9.10
N LYS A 89 10.40 -12.62 -9.40
CA LYS A 89 11.47 -12.85 -8.44
C LYS A 89 11.92 -11.54 -7.81
N TYR A 90 12.69 -11.65 -6.73
CA TYR A 90 13.18 -10.51 -5.98
C TYR A 90 13.77 -9.41 -6.88
N ASP A 91 14.75 -9.73 -7.73
CA ASP A 91 15.43 -8.76 -8.59
C ASP A 91 14.57 -8.21 -9.76
N GLU A 92 13.45 -8.84 -10.04
CA GLU A 92 12.57 -8.40 -11.14
C GLU A 92 11.71 -7.18 -10.73
N PHE A 93 11.37 -7.03 -9.45
CA PHE A 93 10.52 -5.95 -8.99
C PHE A 93 11.09 -4.57 -9.31
N PRO A 94 12.31 -4.17 -8.89
CA PRO A 94 12.88 -2.87 -9.23
C PRO A 94 13.18 -2.72 -10.73
N THR A 95 13.28 -3.80 -11.48
CA THR A 95 13.44 -3.77 -12.94
C THR A 95 12.12 -3.44 -13.64
N ILE A 96 11.02 -4.09 -13.25
CA ILE A 96 9.68 -3.85 -13.81
C ILE A 96 9.22 -2.42 -13.49
N TYR A 97 9.51 -1.96 -12.30
CA TYR A 97 9.09 -0.65 -11.79
C TYR A 97 10.20 0.42 -11.86
N ALA A 98 11.19 0.25 -12.75
CA ALA A 98 12.33 1.16 -12.87
C ALA A 98 11.89 2.63 -12.99
N ASP A 99 10.96 2.92 -13.89
CA ASP A 99 10.46 4.29 -14.15
C ASP A 99 9.52 4.81 -13.05
N TYR A 100 9.13 3.94 -12.10
CA TYR A 100 8.17 4.24 -11.05
C TYR A 100 8.83 4.37 -9.67
N GLY A 101 9.94 5.10 -9.64
CA GLY A 101 10.70 5.48 -8.46
C GLY A 101 12.14 4.99 -8.47
N TYR A 102 12.38 3.73 -8.85
CA TYR A 102 13.71 3.11 -8.69
C TYR A 102 14.81 3.78 -9.51
N SER A 103 14.57 4.16 -10.76
CA SER A 103 15.58 4.86 -11.59
C SER A 103 15.85 6.28 -11.14
N GLY A 104 14.83 6.98 -10.60
CA GLY A 104 14.92 8.34 -10.08
C GLY A 104 15.36 8.46 -8.62
N ALA A 105 15.57 7.33 -7.95
CA ALA A 105 15.96 7.31 -6.54
C ALA A 105 17.34 7.96 -6.31
N ILE A 106 17.43 8.87 -5.36
CA ILE A 106 18.69 9.50 -4.96
C ILE A 106 19.53 8.62 -4.03
N ARG A 107 18.90 7.69 -3.33
CA ARG A 107 19.52 6.70 -2.44
C ARG A 107 18.71 5.40 -2.50
N LYS A 108 19.39 4.27 -2.40
CA LYS A 108 18.78 2.93 -2.39
C LYS A 108 19.42 2.08 -1.31
N ASP A 109 18.63 1.23 -0.67
CA ASP A 109 19.14 0.11 0.11
C ASP A 109 19.49 -1.02 -0.86
N GLN A 110 20.79 -1.19 -1.12
CA GLN A 110 21.28 -2.22 -2.06
C GLN A 110 21.61 -3.55 -1.37
N GLU A 111 21.58 -3.56 -0.04
CA GLU A 111 22.07 -4.69 0.75
C GLU A 111 20.96 -5.60 1.26
N GLN A 112 19.84 -5.02 1.74
CA GLN A 112 18.86 -5.79 2.50
C GLN A 112 17.43 -5.72 1.95
N SER A 113 17.05 -4.64 1.24
CA SER A 113 15.67 -4.47 0.80
C SER A 113 15.55 -3.67 -0.52
N HIS A 114 14.32 -3.53 -1.01
CA HIS A 114 14.02 -2.64 -2.14
C HIS A 114 13.66 -1.21 -1.69
N SER A 115 14.09 -0.80 -0.49
CA SER A 115 13.87 0.56 0.00
C SER A 115 14.67 1.58 -0.79
N TYR A 116 14.09 2.75 -0.96
CA TYR A 116 14.76 3.87 -1.63
C TYR A 116 14.26 5.22 -1.13
N ILE A 117 14.99 6.28 -1.46
CA ILE A 117 14.61 7.66 -1.22
C ILE A 117 14.45 8.37 -2.55
N TYR A 118 13.30 9.00 -2.73
CA TYR A 118 13.00 9.86 -3.88
C TYR A 118 12.98 11.31 -3.43
N GLN A 119 13.67 12.20 -4.17
CA GLN A 119 13.68 13.63 -3.86
C GLN A 119 12.60 14.34 -4.67
N THR A 120 11.74 15.10 -3.99
CA THR A 120 10.74 15.93 -4.64
C THR A 120 11.33 17.17 -5.29
N LYS A 121 10.55 17.81 -6.16
CA LYS A 121 10.92 19.11 -6.77
C LYS A 121 11.17 20.21 -5.73
N ASN A 122 10.57 20.09 -4.53
CA ASN A 122 10.72 21.04 -3.42
C ASN A 122 11.84 20.66 -2.45
N ASN A 123 12.74 19.75 -2.85
CA ASN A 123 13.82 19.25 -1.99
C ASN A 123 13.35 18.54 -0.71
N GLU A 124 12.14 17.96 -0.72
CA GLU A 124 11.67 17.08 0.33
C GLU A 124 12.02 15.62 -0.01
N TRP A 125 12.18 14.77 0.99
CA TRP A 125 12.53 13.37 0.78
C TRP A 125 11.35 12.44 1.06
N LEU A 126 11.03 11.58 0.09
CA LEU A 126 10.06 10.51 0.22
C LEU A 126 10.83 9.21 0.49
N PHE A 127 10.75 8.72 1.70
CA PHE A 127 11.34 7.45 2.10
C PHE A 127 10.36 6.33 1.75
N MET A 128 10.71 5.54 0.78
CA MET A 128 9.95 4.41 0.28
C MET A 128 10.51 3.14 0.92
N LEU A 129 9.89 2.68 2.02
CA LEU A 129 10.42 1.62 2.87
C LEU A 129 9.81 0.26 2.52
N ASP A 130 10.62 -0.67 2.06
CA ASP A 130 10.22 -2.07 1.90
C ASP A 130 10.25 -2.77 3.27
N THR A 131 9.07 -3.07 3.77
CA THR A 131 8.86 -3.78 5.05
C THR A 131 8.38 -5.22 4.87
N SER A 132 8.41 -5.73 3.62
CA SER A 132 7.79 -7.00 3.25
C SER A 132 8.72 -8.20 3.39
N LEU A 133 9.93 -8.01 3.94
CA LEU A 133 10.95 -9.06 4.03
C LEU A 133 11.23 -9.73 2.67
N SER A 134 11.23 -8.94 1.61
CA SER A 134 11.26 -9.43 0.24
C SER A 134 12.47 -10.31 -0.05
N LYS A 135 13.64 -9.93 0.42
CA LYS A 135 14.87 -10.70 0.26
C LYS A 135 14.82 -12.01 1.05
N TYR A 136 14.36 -11.95 2.30
CA TYR A 136 14.18 -13.13 3.14
C TYR A 136 13.16 -14.10 2.51
N ASN A 137 12.01 -13.60 2.04
CA ASN A 137 11.00 -14.41 1.36
C ASN A 137 11.58 -15.09 0.11
N TYR A 138 12.44 -14.40 -0.64
CA TYR A 138 13.11 -14.96 -1.80
C TYR A 138 14.07 -16.10 -1.42
N GLU A 139 14.90 -15.90 -0.41
CA GLU A 139 15.90 -16.87 0.06
C GLU A 139 15.25 -18.10 0.71
N GLU A 140 14.24 -17.91 1.55
CA GLU A 140 13.54 -18.98 2.28
C GLU A 140 12.41 -19.63 1.46
N GLY A 141 11.97 -19.01 0.38
CA GLY A 141 10.96 -19.54 -0.55
C GLY A 141 9.54 -19.56 0.01
N PHE A 142 9.22 -18.74 0.99
CA PHE A 142 7.86 -18.56 1.50
C PHE A 142 7.55 -17.10 1.84
N ASN A 143 6.27 -16.76 1.88
CA ASN A 143 5.80 -15.42 2.17
C ASN A 143 5.63 -15.20 3.69
N GLN A 144 6.18 -14.09 4.16
CA GLN A 144 5.90 -13.54 5.49
C GLN A 144 4.83 -12.45 5.36
N THR A 145 3.72 -12.61 6.08
CA THR A 145 2.67 -11.59 6.13
C THR A 145 2.96 -10.46 7.10
N SER A 146 3.90 -10.67 8.04
CA SER A 146 4.27 -9.67 9.04
C SER A 146 5.36 -8.74 8.52
N GLY A 147 5.22 -7.43 8.79
CA GLY A 147 6.21 -6.43 8.44
C GLY A 147 7.46 -6.45 9.32
N TYR A 148 8.60 -6.18 8.72
CA TYR A 148 9.85 -5.92 9.43
C TYR A 148 10.73 -5.02 8.56
N PHE A 149 11.34 -4.00 9.13
CA PHE A 149 12.30 -3.16 8.41
C PHE A 149 13.73 -3.59 8.74
N GLU A 150 14.44 -4.11 7.76
CA GLU A 150 15.70 -4.82 7.99
C GLU A 150 16.89 -3.86 8.22
N ASN A 151 17.02 -2.79 7.45
CA ASN A 151 18.20 -1.94 7.45
C ASN A 151 18.02 -0.66 8.27
N ILE A 152 18.00 -0.78 9.59
CA ILE A 152 17.87 0.35 10.52
C ILE A 152 19.04 1.33 10.39
N GLU A 153 20.26 0.85 10.14
CA GLU A 153 21.46 1.70 9.98
C GLU A 153 21.34 2.58 8.72
N TRP A 154 20.83 2.03 7.62
CA TRP A 154 20.55 2.79 6.41
C TRP A 154 19.49 3.87 6.68
N LEU A 155 18.42 3.55 7.38
CA LEU A 155 17.39 4.49 7.74
C LEU A 155 17.95 5.62 8.61
N GLU A 156 18.68 5.27 9.67
CA GLU A 156 19.27 6.24 10.59
C GLU A 156 20.24 7.19 9.87
N SER A 157 21.17 6.65 9.07
CA SER A 157 22.16 7.47 8.37
C SER A 157 21.51 8.49 7.42
N ASN A 158 20.43 8.08 6.75
CA ASN A 158 19.70 8.96 5.82
C ASN A 158 18.83 9.99 6.54
N LEU A 159 18.15 9.61 7.62
CA LEU A 159 17.38 10.54 8.45
C LEU A 159 18.29 11.58 9.13
N LYS A 160 19.45 11.16 9.62
CA LYS A 160 20.46 12.06 10.17
C LYS A 160 20.91 13.10 9.14
N TYR A 161 21.25 12.65 7.93
CA TYR A 161 21.63 13.56 6.85
C TYR A 161 20.50 14.55 6.53
N ALA A 162 19.26 14.06 6.41
CA ALA A 162 18.11 14.92 6.12
C ALA A 162 17.91 15.97 7.23
N TYR A 163 17.99 15.57 8.49
CA TYR A 163 17.85 16.44 9.66
C TYR A 163 18.95 17.53 9.69
N GLU A 164 20.20 17.15 9.51
CA GLU A 164 21.36 18.09 9.50
C GLU A 164 21.27 19.09 8.34
N ASN A 165 20.56 18.75 7.26
CA ASN A 165 20.39 19.62 6.07
C ASN A 165 18.99 20.27 5.99
N ASN A 166 18.17 20.19 7.05
CA ASN A 166 16.81 20.72 7.11
C ASN A 166 15.90 20.23 5.97
N ILE A 167 16.05 18.96 5.57
CA ILE A 167 15.22 18.31 4.53
C ILE A 167 14.00 17.69 5.21
N LYS A 168 12.81 18.05 4.75
CA LYS A 168 11.57 17.49 5.24
C LYS A 168 11.38 16.06 4.69
N CYS A 169 11.00 15.13 5.56
CA CYS A 169 10.87 13.72 5.24
C CYS A 169 9.42 13.25 5.37
N TYR A 170 8.99 12.42 4.43
CA TYR A 170 7.72 11.69 4.47
C TYR A 170 8.01 10.20 4.29
N MET A 171 7.39 9.39 5.12
CA MET A 171 7.67 7.96 5.21
C MET A 171 6.52 7.16 4.61
N PHE A 172 6.84 6.16 3.80
CA PHE A 172 5.88 5.27 3.18
C PHE A 172 6.32 3.82 3.38
N SER A 173 5.43 2.98 3.88
CA SER A 173 5.64 1.54 3.97
C SER A 173 4.37 0.78 3.63
N HIS A 174 4.49 -0.53 3.41
CA HIS A 174 3.30 -1.38 3.26
C HIS A 174 2.62 -1.63 4.60
N HIS A 175 3.36 -2.13 5.59
CA HIS A 175 2.84 -2.42 6.93
C HIS A 175 2.72 -1.17 7.78
N ASN A 176 1.79 -1.20 8.74
CA ASN A 176 1.50 -0.07 9.61
C ASN A 176 2.62 0.18 10.63
N LEU A 177 2.85 1.46 10.96
CA LEU A 177 3.73 1.85 12.06
C LEU A 177 3.03 1.63 13.41
N PHE A 178 1.76 2.01 13.51
CA PHE A 178 0.94 1.86 14.71
C PHE A 178 -0.14 0.78 14.57
N LEU A 179 -0.69 0.34 15.69
CA LEU A 179 -1.84 -0.55 15.72
C LEU A 179 -3.14 0.23 15.44
N HIS A 180 -3.66 0.14 14.24
CA HIS A 180 -4.95 0.74 13.88
C HIS A 180 -6.15 -0.05 14.42
N ASN A 181 -5.98 -1.34 14.69
CA ASN A 181 -7.01 -2.19 15.29
C ASN A 181 -6.37 -3.10 16.35
N PRO A 182 -6.83 -3.07 17.62
CA PRO A 182 -6.24 -3.85 18.70
C PRO A 182 -6.37 -5.38 18.55
N LYS A 183 -7.23 -5.86 17.64
CA LYS A 183 -7.39 -7.28 17.32
C LYS A 183 -6.45 -7.79 16.23
N PHE A 184 -5.91 -6.87 15.42
CA PHE A 184 -5.03 -7.18 14.30
C PHE A 184 -3.63 -6.63 14.59
N THR A 185 -2.80 -7.41 15.27
CA THR A 185 -1.53 -6.92 15.84
C THR A 185 -0.33 -7.41 15.04
N TYR A 186 0.13 -8.63 15.31
CA TYR A 186 1.42 -9.16 14.90
C TYR A 186 1.67 -9.15 13.38
N TYR A 187 0.64 -9.41 12.56
CA TYR A 187 0.80 -9.51 11.11
C TYR A 187 0.66 -8.18 10.38
N TYR A 188 0.14 -7.16 11.04
CA TYR A 188 -0.22 -5.89 10.40
C TYR A 188 0.74 -4.74 10.72
N GLN A 189 1.33 -4.76 11.91
CA GLN A 189 2.30 -3.76 12.35
C GLN A 189 3.73 -4.19 11.99
N ILE A 190 4.61 -3.23 11.72
CA ILE A 190 6.04 -3.46 11.59
C ILE A 190 6.58 -3.96 12.93
N ARG A 191 7.16 -5.16 12.97
CA ARG A 191 7.57 -5.82 14.23
C ARG A 191 8.62 -5.04 15.03
N ASN A 192 9.51 -4.34 14.35
CA ASN A 192 10.53 -3.49 14.96
C ASN A 192 10.17 -2.01 14.92
N TYR A 193 8.87 -1.69 15.00
CA TYR A 193 8.36 -0.32 14.96
C TYR A 193 8.95 0.58 16.04
N GLU A 194 9.31 0.06 17.22
CA GLU A 194 9.93 0.82 18.32
C GLU A 194 11.27 1.43 17.89
N GLN A 195 12.11 0.67 17.17
CA GLN A 195 13.38 1.18 16.64
C GLN A 195 13.14 2.31 15.60
N ILE A 196 12.11 2.17 14.77
CA ILE A 196 11.73 3.20 13.80
C ILE A 196 11.22 4.46 14.52
N LEU A 197 10.40 4.31 15.57
CA LEU A 197 9.90 5.43 16.35
C LEU A 197 10.99 6.19 17.09
N GLU A 198 12.00 5.49 17.62
CA GLU A 198 13.18 6.13 18.19
C GLU A 198 13.89 7.05 17.18
N LEU A 199 14.05 6.59 15.95
CA LEU A 199 14.65 7.39 14.87
C LEU A 199 13.74 8.56 14.45
N TYR A 200 12.42 8.34 14.35
CA TYR A 200 11.47 9.39 13.99
C TYR A 200 11.46 10.52 15.04
N ASN A 201 11.43 10.17 16.31
CA ASN A 201 11.54 11.15 17.40
C ASN A 201 12.88 11.89 17.38
N LYS A 202 13.99 11.17 17.14
CA LYS A 202 15.34 11.73 17.11
C LYS A 202 15.54 12.72 15.96
N TYR A 203 14.92 12.47 14.82
CA TYR A 203 15.14 13.25 13.59
C TYR A 203 13.89 14.03 13.10
N ASN A 204 12.91 14.28 14.01
CA ASN A 204 11.71 15.07 13.75
C ASN A 204 10.87 14.59 12.56
N VAL A 205 10.74 13.28 12.39
CA VAL A 205 9.79 12.69 11.44
C VAL A 205 8.44 12.56 12.11
N ASN A 206 7.40 13.13 11.53
CA ASN A 206 6.08 13.19 12.17
C ASN A 206 4.95 12.64 11.30
N ILE A 207 5.25 12.05 10.14
CA ILE A 207 4.22 11.51 9.26
C ILE A 207 4.69 10.23 8.58
N HIS A 208 3.84 9.23 8.61
CA HIS A 208 4.02 7.93 7.99
C HIS A 208 2.74 7.54 7.25
N PHE A 209 2.87 6.95 6.07
CA PHE A 209 1.77 6.43 5.28
C PHE A 209 1.91 4.93 5.12
N SER A 210 0.81 4.21 5.31
CA SER A 210 0.79 2.75 5.26
C SER A 210 -0.44 2.20 4.52
N GLY A 211 -0.44 0.89 4.28
CA GLY A 211 -1.53 0.15 3.64
C GLY A 211 -1.87 -1.12 4.41
N HIS A 212 -1.82 -2.29 3.75
CA HIS A 212 -1.89 -3.66 4.29
C HIS A 212 -3.19 -4.03 5.02
N MET A 213 -3.66 -3.22 5.94
CA MET A 213 -4.89 -3.49 6.72
C MET A 213 -6.19 -3.31 5.93
N HIS A 214 -6.13 -2.69 4.75
CA HIS A 214 -7.30 -2.39 3.91
C HIS A 214 -8.36 -1.52 4.60
N ILE A 215 -8.00 -0.79 5.63
CA ILE A 215 -8.86 0.18 6.30
C ILE A 215 -8.37 1.60 6.04
N GLN A 216 -9.29 2.56 6.14
CA GLN A 216 -8.96 3.97 6.12
C GLN A 216 -8.98 4.48 7.56
N ASP A 217 -7.81 4.77 8.10
CA ASP A 217 -7.68 5.23 9.48
C ASP A 217 -6.47 6.16 9.64
N ILE A 218 -6.50 7.01 10.66
CA ILE A 218 -5.39 7.86 11.05
C ILE A 218 -5.15 7.63 12.54
N LYS A 219 -3.96 7.16 12.87
CA LYS A 219 -3.49 6.99 14.23
C LYS A 219 -2.44 8.04 14.56
N GLU A 220 -2.53 8.64 15.73
CA GLU A 220 -1.53 9.58 16.23
C GLU A 220 -1.01 9.11 17.58
N GLU A 221 0.31 9.06 17.72
CA GLU A 221 1.00 8.80 18.98
C GLU A 221 2.22 9.72 19.11
N ASN A 222 2.28 10.50 20.18
CA ASN A 222 3.41 11.40 20.47
C ASN A 222 3.76 12.38 19.34
N GLY A 223 2.78 12.89 18.60
CA GLY A 223 2.97 13.84 17.50
C GLY A 223 3.42 13.19 16.18
N ILE A 224 3.47 11.86 16.11
CA ILE A 224 3.71 11.09 14.89
C ILE A 224 2.37 10.53 14.40
N TYR A 225 2.06 10.77 13.13
CA TYR A 225 0.84 10.29 12.47
C TYR A 225 1.18 9.10 11.57
N ASP A 226 0.43 8.01 11.72
CA ASP A 226 0.38 6.91 10.76
C ASP A 226 -0.98 6.97 10.03
N ILE A 227 -0.93 7.16 8.71
CA ILE A 227 -2.09 7.28 7.85
C ILE A 227 -2.22 5.99 7.05
N CYS A 228 -3.11 5.10 7.50
CA CYS A 228 -3.44 3.87 6.80
C CYS A 228 -4.48 4.16 5.71
N THR A 229 -4.14 3.87 4.46
CA THR A 229 -5.05 4.05 3.32
C THR A 229 -5.77 2.75 3.01
N GLY A 230 -7.09 2.82 2.85
CA GLY A 230 -7.94 1.68 2.51
C GLY A 230 -7.64 1.10 1.12
N SER A 231 -8.00 -0.17 0.92
CA SER A 231 -7.83 -0.86 -0.35
C SER A 231 -8.81 -0.34 -1.41
N LEU A 232 -8.33 -0.30 -2.66
CA LEU A 232 -9.17 0.01 -3.82
C LEU A 232 -10.20 -1.09 -4.10
N LEU A 233 -9.90 -2.34 -3.71
CA LEU A 233 -10.74 -3.52 -3.98
C LEU A 233 -11.78 -3.80 -2.89
N ASP A 234 -11.59 -3.28 -1.70
CA ASP A 234 -12.50 -3.48 -0.58
C ASP A 234 -13.55 -2.36 -0.52
N TYR A 235 -14.67 -2.62 0.15
CA TYR A 235 -15.74 -1.64 0.29
C TYR A 235 -15.22 -0.30 0.83
N GLY A 236 -15.66 0.77 0.20
CA GLY A 236 -15.15 2.12 0.38
C GLY A 236 -14.23 2.54 -0.76
N ASN A 237 -13.54 1.61 -1.44
CA ASN A 237 -12.76 1.83 -2.67
C ASN A 237 -11.95 3.13 -2.62
N ARG A 238 -11.07 3.21 -1.59
CA ARG A 238 -10.49 4.48 -1.13
C ARG A 238 -9.12 4.76 -1.73
N TYR A 239 -8.83 6.05 -1.87
CA TYR A 239 -7.50 6.60 -2.06
C TYR A 239 -7.32 7.86 -1.21
N GLY A 240 -6.09 8.22 -0.92
CA GLY A 240 -5.75 9.42 -0.14
C GLY A 240 -5.20 10.54 -1.01
N ILE A 241 -5.51 11.77 -0.65
CA ILE A 241 -4.85 12.97 -1.19
C ILE A 241 -4.12 13.66 -0.05
N PHE A 242 -2.82 13.78 -0.18
CA PHE A 242 -1.98 14.50 0.76
C PHE A 242 -1.41 15.76 0.10
N GLN A 243 -1.56 16.88 0.76
CA GLN A 243 -1.10 18.18 0.29
C GLN A 243 -0.25 18.84 1.37
N THR A 244 0.83 19.46 0.95
CA THR A 244 1.70 20.25 1.81
C THR A 244 1.84 21.67 1.27
N ASN A 245 1.87 22.66 2.14
CA ASN A 245 2.16 24.05 1.82
C ASN A 245 2.78 24.76 3.04
N GLU A 246 3.01 26.06 2.92
CA GLU A 246 3.58 26.91 3.98
C GLU A 246 2.71 26.91 5.26
N ASN A 247 1.40 26.66 5.14
CA ASN A 247 0.45 26.68 6.26
C ASN A 247 0.28 25.30 6.94
N GLY A 248 0.92 24.25 6.41
CA GLY A 248 0.87 22.91 7.02
C GLY A 248 0.58 21.79 6.04
N MET A 249 0.00 20.72 6.57
CA MET A 249 -0.33 19.48 5.86
C MET A 249 -1.83 19.23 5.90
N LYS A 250 -2.39 18.73 4.80
CA LYS A 250 -3.78 18.30 4.70
C LYS A 250 -3.83 16.90 4.10
N TYR A 251 -4.57 16.02 4.75
CA TYR A 251 -4.93 14.71 4.20
C TYR A 251 -6.44 14.63 4.00
N GLU A 252 -6.87 14.05 2.89
CA GLU A 252 -8.26 13.82 2.54
C GLU A 252 -8.40 12.43 1.94
N SER A 253 -9.30 11.61 2.49
CA SER A 253 -9.66 10.33 1.89
C SER A 253 -10.82 10.51 0.92
N LYS A 254 -10.67 9.94 -0.28
CA LYS A 254 -11.70 9.94 -1.33
C LYS A 254 -12.04 8.51 -1.76
N THR A 255 -13.15 8.36 -2.46
CA THR A 255 -13.66 7.08 -2.97
C THR A 255 -13.72 7.09 -4.49
N ILE A 256 -13.51 5.91 -5.09
CA ILE A 256 -13.82 5.67 -6.50
C ILE A 256 -15.22 5.11 -6.60
N ASP A 257 -16.05 5.78 -7.37
CA ASP A 257 -17.39 5.32 -7.70
C ASP A 257 -17.71 5.62 -9.17
N PHE A 258 -18.51 4.76 -9.78
CA PHE A 258 -18.91 4.88 -11.18
C PHE A 258 -20.20 4.11 -11.45
N LYS A 259 -20.88 4.46 -12.53
CA LYS A 259 -22.06 3.73 -13.00
C LYS A 259 -21.64 2.51 -13.81
N MET A 260 -22.07 1.32 -13.39
CA MET A 260 -21.83 0.06 -14.07
C MET A 260 -22.72 -0.11 -15.32
N GLU A 261 -22.43 -1.10 -16.16
CA GLU A 261 -23.20 -1.37 -17.38
C GLU A 261 -24.69 -1.68 -17.10
N ASN A 262 -24.99 -2.33 -15.98
CA ASN A 262 -26.37 -2.62 -15.54
C ASN A 262 -27.10 -1.37 -14.99
N GLY A 263 -26.43 -0.21 -14.95
CA GLY A 263 -26.98 1.05 -14.45
C GLY A 263 -26.88 1.27 -12.95
N GLU A 264 -26.40 0.30 -12.18
CA GLU A 264 -26.17 0.40 -10.73
C GLU A 264 -24.87 1.15 -10.43
N MET A 265 -24.80 1.85 -9.29
CA MET A 265 -23.56 2.45 -8.81
C MET A 265 -22.64 1.38 -8.24
N TYR A 266 -21.35 1.45 -8.56
CA TYR A 266 -20.35 0.48 -8.13
C TYR A 266 -20.22 0.44 -6.59
N SER A 267 -20.32 1.58 -5.92
CA SER A 267 -20.31 1.68 -4.46
C SER A 267 -21.39 0.81 -3.80
N LYS A 268 -22.59 0.77 -4.39
CA LYS A 268 -23.67 -0.11 -3.91
C LYS A 268 -23.33 -1.59 -4.11
N HIS A 269 -22.83 -1.96 -5.29
CA HIS A 269 -22.39 -3.32 -5.57
C HIS A 269 -21.29 -3.79 -4.60
N SER A 270 -20.28 -2.95 -4.35
CA SER A 270 -19.20 -3.20 -3.40
C SER A 270 -19.71 -3.38 -1.97
N TYR A 271 -20.67 -2.52 -1.55
CA TYR A 271 -21.33 -2.63 -0.24
C TYR A 271 -22.10 -3.94 -0.09
N ASP A 272 -22.90 -4.32 -1.09
CA ASP A 272 -23.70 -5.56 -1.07
C ASP A 272 -22.79 -6.80 -0.97
N LEU A 273 -21.67 -6.81 -1.69
CA LEU A 273 -20.66 -7.87 -1.60
C LEU A 273 -20.02 -7.94 -0.21
N PHE A 274 -19.58 -6.81 0.30
CA PHE A 274 -18.97 -6.72 1.63
C PHE A 274 -19.94 -7.22 2.72
N THR A 275 -21.18 -6.75 2.70
CA THR A 275 -22.22 -7.15 3.66
C THR A 275 -22.52 -8.64 3.57
N ARG A 276 -22.67 -9.17 2.35
CA ARG A 276 -22.93 -10.60 2.11
C ARG A 276 -21.81 -11.48 2.69
N ASP A 277 -20.56 -11.12 2.44
CA ASP A 277 -19.44 -11.96 2.84
C ASP A 277 -19.08 -11.78 4.32
N SER A 278 -19.26 -10.59 4.89
CA SER A 278 -19.20 -10.36 6.34
C SER A 278 -20.27 -11.17 7.09
N THR A 279 -21.50 -11.21 6.57
CA THR A 279 -22.58 -12.03 7.13
C THR A 279 -22.24 -13.52 7.10
N LYS A 280 -21.69 -14.02 5.99
CA LYS A 280 -21.26 -15.43 5.89
C LYS A 280 -20.16 -15.75 6.89
N LEU A 281 -19.19 -14.86 7.07
CA LEU A 281 -18.10 -15.04 8.02
C LEU A 281 -18.62 -15.05 9.45
N THR A 282 -19.49 -14.10 9.83
CA THR A 282 -20.14 -14.01 11.13
C THR A 282 -20.93 -15.29 11.47
N ASN A 283 -21.66 -15.83 10.50
CA ASN A 283 -22.40 -17.07 10.67
C ASN A 283 -21.49 -18.30 10.85
N LYS A 284 -20.34 -18.34 10.15
CA LYS A 284 -19.32 -19.40 10.33
C LYS A 284 -18.67 -19.38 11.72
N LEU A 285 -18.51 -18.19 12.29
CA LEU A 285 -17.89 -18.00 13.60
C LEU A 285 -18.84 -18.28 14.77
N ASN A 286 -20.11 -18.69 14.51
CA ASN A 286 -21.15 -18.94 15.50
C ASN A 286 -21.26 -17.81 16.54
N ILE A 287 -21.17 -16.56 16.10
CA ILE A 287 -21.35 -15.41 16.98
C ILE A 287 -22.82 -15.35 17.36
N GLU A 288 -23.14 -15.74 18.61
CA GLU A 288 -24.51 -15.77 19.13
C GLU A 288 -25.00 -14.40 19.61
N ASP A 289 -24.07 -13.53 20.03
CA ASP A 289 -24.38 -12.18 20.52
C ASP A 289 -24.74 -11.23 19.38
N GLU A 290 -25.99 -10.78 19.36
CA GLU A 290 -26.52 -9.84 18.36
C GLU A 290 -25.78 -8.48 18.33
N ASN A 291 -25.18 -8.03 19.46
CA ASN A 291 -24.39 -6.82 19.50
C ASN A 291 -23.02 -7.03 18.84
N GLN A 292 -22.41 -8.20 19.02
CA GLN A 292 -21.15 -8.56 18.33
C GLN A 292 -21.38 -8.76 16.83
N LYS A 293 -22.53 -9.30 16.41
CA LYS A 293 -22.92 -9.37 14.99
C LYS A 293 -23.01 -7.98 14.34
N LYS A 294 -23.62 -7.00 15.03
CA LYS A 294 -23.72 -5.61 14.53
C LYS A 294 -22.35 -4.92 14.40
N ILE A 295 -21.38 -5.29 15.21
CA ILE A 295 -20.00 -4.76 15.10
C ILE A 295 -19.27 -5.37 13.90
N ALA A 296 -19.56 -6.66 13.60
CA ALA A 296 -18.94 -7.38 12.48
C ALA A 296 -19.59 -7.08 11.12
N ILE A 297 -20.81 -6.53 11.10
CA ILE A 297 -21.57 -6.18 9.89
C ILE A 297 -21.94 -4.70 10.00
N PRO A 298 -21.29 -3.79 9.29
CA PRO A 298 -21.68 -2.38 9.26
C PRO A 298 -23.11 -2.21 8.76
N SER A 299 -23.89 -1.42 9.47
CA SER A 299 -25.25 -1.02 9.10
C SER A 299 -25.23 -0.01 7.94
#